data_082b297342f88a29c4b0b6db01aacf3d
#
_entry.id   082b297342f88a29c4b0b6db01aacf3d
#
_cell.length_a   1.000
_cell.length_b   1.000
_cell.length_c   1.000
_cell.angle_alpha   90.00
_cell.angle_beta   90.00
_cell.angle_gamma   90.00
#
_symmetry.space_group_name_H-M   'P 1'
#
loop_
_entity.id
_entity.type
_entity.pdbx_description
1 polymer ?
#
loop_
_entity_poly.entity_id
_entity_poly.type
_entity_poly.pdbx_seq_one_letter_code
_entity_poly.pdbx_strand_id
1 'polypeptide(L)' 'MTLFGMTVPMEAIWVVVAVIVLVIVVFFAKGFLDEMKKK' A
#
# COMPACT_ATOMS: atom_id res chain seq x y z
N MET A 1 0.68 2.77 20.72
CA MET A 1 1.80 2.23 20.02
C MET A 1 2.79 3.32 19.64
N THR A 2 4.05 3.07 19.90
CA THR A 2 5.08 4.06 19.66
C THR A 2 5.96 3.61 18.51
N LEU A 3 6.11 4.46 17.53
CA LEU A 3 6.95 4.19 16.38
C LEU A 3 7.90 5.36 16.18
N PHE A 4 9.20 5.07 16.19
CA PHE A 4 10.20 6.12 16.05
C PHE A 4 10.08 7.15 17.18
N GLY A 5 9.70 6.69 18.36
CA GLY A 5 9.54 7.61 19.48
C GLY A 5 8.29 8.45 19.44
N MET A 6 7.39 8.13 18.53
CA MET A 6 6.14 8.89 18.40
C MET A 6 4.96 8.00 18.69
N THR A 7 3.92 8.63 19.24
CA THR A 7 2.70 7.90 19.53
C THR A 7 1.81 7.89 18.28
N VAL A 8 1.50 6.70 17.81
CA VAL A 8 0.69 6.57 16.60
C VAL A 8 -0.76 6.37 17.00
N PRO A 9 -1.65 7.27 16.63
CA PRO A 9 -3.07 7.10 16.91
C PRO A 9 -3.68 6.02 16.03
N MET A 10 -4.88 5.60 16.40
CA MET A 10 -5.55 4.56 15.64
C MET A 10 -5.77 4.97 14.20
N GLU A 11 -5.97 6.25 13.99
CA GLU A 11 -6.19 6.76 12.64
C GLU A 11 -4.98 6.53 11.75
N ALA A 12 -3.80 6.61 12.32
CA ALA A 12 -2.58 6.42 11.54
C ALA A 12 -2.48 4.97 11.05
N ILE A 13 -2.91 4.03 11.87
CA ILE A 13 -2.89 2.64 11.46
C ILE A 13 -3.79 2.44 10.24
N TRP A 14 -4.91 3.11 10.24
CA TRP A 14 -5.82 3.09 9.12
C TRP A 14 -5.13 3.48 7.83
N VAL A 15 -4.46 4.62 7.89
CA VAL A 15 -3.78 5.18 6.72
C VAL A 15 -2.69 4.24 6.25
N VAL A 16 -1.93 3.67 7.19
CA VAL A 16 -0.85 2.76 6.82
C VAL A 16 -1.40 1.55 6.07
N VAL A 17 -2.48 0.98 6.58
CA VAL A 17 -3.08 -0.17 5.94
C VAL A 17 -3.57 0.20 4.53
N ALA A 18 -4.17 1.35 4.42
CA ALA A 18 -4.67 1.80 3.12
C ALA A 18 -3.54 1.95 2.11
N VAL A 19 -2.42 2.50 2.55
CA VAL A 19 -1.28 2.68 1.66
C VAL A 19 -0.74 1.33 1.21
N ILE A 20 -0.63 0.39 2.14
CA ILE A 20 -0.12 -0.93 1.80
C ILE A 20 -1.02 -1.60 0.77
N VAL A 21 -2.32 -1.54 0.99
CA VAL A 21 -3.27 -2.14 0.06
C VAL A 21 -3.15 -1.47 -1.31
N LEU A 22 -3.00 -0.17 -1.31
CA LEU A 22 -2.89 0.56 -2.57
C LEU A 22 -1.65 0.14 -3.34
N VAL A 23 -0.54 -0.03 -2.65
CA VAL A 23 0.69 -0.47 -3.30
C VAL A 23 0.52 -1.86 -3.90
N ILE A 24 -0.11 -2.75 -3.16
CA ILE A 24 -0.33 -4.11 -3.65
C ILE A 24 -1.21 -4.08 -4.91
N VAL A 25 -2.27 -3.28 -4.86
CA VAL A 25 -3.19 -3.19 -6.00
C VAL A 25 -2.46 -2.64 -7.22
N VAL A 26 -1.65 -1.62 -7.02
CA VAL A 26 -0.91 -1.02 -8.14
C VAL A 26 0.06 -2.04 -8.73
N PHE A 27 0.75 -2.78 -7.88
CA PHE A 27 1.69 -3.79 -8.35
C PHE A 27 0.97 -4.87 -9.13
N PHE A 28 -0.17 -5.28 -8.63
CA PHE A 28 -0.97 -6.30 -9.29
C PHE A 28 -1.46 -5.80 -10.65
N ALA A 29 -1.95 -4.58 -10.68
CA ALA A 29 -2.46 -4.02 -11.91
C ALA A 29 -1.36 -3.88 -12.96
N LYS A 30 -0.18 -3.49 -12.52
CA LYS A 30 0.94 -3.35 -13.44
C LYS A 30 1.29 -4.67 -14.08
N GLY A 31 1.39 -5.71 -13.27
CA GLY A 31 1.70 -7.03 -13.82
C GLY A 31 0.66 -7.49 -14.79
N PHE A 32 -0.59 -7.23 -14.48
CA PHE A 32 -1.68 -7.63 -15.35
C PHE A 32 -1.62 -6.88 -16.68
N LEU A 33 -1.41 -5.59 -16.60
CA LEU A 33 -1.34 -4.77 -17.81
C LEU A 33 -0.12 -5.11 -18.65
N ASP A 34 0.96 -5.45 -17.97
CA ASP A 34 2.18 -5.82 -18.68
C ASP A 34 1.96 -7.02 -19.58
N GLU A 35 1.22 -7.98 -19.07
CA GLU A 35 0.93 -9.18 -19.86
C GLU A 35 -0.01 -8.84 -21.01
N MET A 36 -0.96 -7.98 -20.75
CA MET A 36 -1.93 -7.61 -21.77
C MET A 36 -1.28 -6.80 -22.88
N LYS A 37 -0.34 -5.95 -22.50
CA LYS A 37 0.32 -5.09 -23.48
C LYS A 37 1.58 -5.73 -24.04
N LYS A 38 1.67 -7.00 -23.93
CA LYS A 38 2.84 -7.67 -24.46
C LYS A 38 2.99 -7.42 -25.94
N LYS A 39 4.20 -7.14 -26.31
CA LYS A 39 4.48 -6.84 -27.70
C LYS A 39 5.29 -7.91 -28.35
#